data_bebdbf70098f673e52a0d8b0d3c06023
#
_entry.id   bebdbf70098f673e52a0d8b0d3c06023
#
_cell.length_a   1.000
_cell.length_b   1.000
_cell.length_c   1.000
_cell.angle_alpha   90.00
_cell.angle_beta   90.00
_cell.angle_gamma   90.00
#
_symmetry.space_group_name_H-M   'P 1'
#
loop_
_entity.id
_entity.type
_entity.pdbx_description
1 polymer ?
#
loop_
_entity_poly.entity_id
_entity_poly.type
_entity_poly.pdbx_seq_one_letter_code
_entity_poly.pdbx_strand_id
1 'polypeptide(L)'
;MIIDVNSPLPGESINRAAPWTSYNSDYLIRVFGIIENFKGFPNTLGFFAANEVMNDLDTAEFNPQYIRAVQRDLKNYIAKHSTRTIPVGYSAADVREILQDTWAYMQCAHEDDHSSSDFFGLNSYVQADSSIALETYAYHICLM
;
A
#
# COMPACT_ATOMS: atom_id res chain seq x y z
N MET A 1 7.51 -13.54 -2.48
CA MET A 1 7.85 -12.24 -1.84
C MET A 1 6.78 -11.22 -2.18
N ILE A 2 6.57 -10.24 -1.29
CA ILE A 2 5.80 -9.03 -1.57
C ILE A 2 6.80 -7.91 -1.80
N ILE A 3 6.56 -7.04 -2.77
CA ILE A 3 7.51 -6.01 -3.23
C ILE A 3 6.87 -4.63 -3.03
N ASP A 4 7.57 -3.74 -2.34
CA ASP A 4 7.21 -2.33 -2.32
C ASP A 4 7.62 -1.67 -3.65
N VAL A 5 6.68 -0.98 -4.30
CA VAL A 5 6.98 -0.27 -5.55
C VAL A 5 7.67 1.08 -5.31
N ASN A 6 7.80 1.50 -4.06
CA ASN A 6 8.40 2.76 -3.67
C ASN A 6 9.85 2.59 -3.20
N SER A 7 10.55 3.69 -3.11
CA SER A 7 11.89 3.79 -2.56
C SER A 7 11.97 5.03 -1.67
N PRO A 8 12.85 5.07 -0.67
CA PRO A 8 13.02 6.24 0.19
C PRO A 8 13.69 7.44 -0.50
N LEU A 9 14.09 7.29 -1.78
CA LEU A 9 14.72 8.38 -2.50
C LEU A 9 13.70 9.47 -2.90
N PRO A 10 14.12 10.74 -3.01
CA PRO A 10 13.24 11.84 -3.41
C PRO A 10 12.57 11.57 -4.77
N GLY A 11 11.26 11.78 -4.84
CA GLY A 11 10.46 11.57 -6.06
C GLY A 11 10.12 10.09 -6.35
N GLU A 12 10.56 9.16 -5.51
CA GLU A 12 10.34 7.73 -5.70
C GLU A 12 9.28 7.13 -4.77
N SER A 13 8.59 7.97 -4.01
CA SER A 13 7.47 7.61 -3.13
C SER A 13 6.48 8.76 -3.04
N ILE A 14 5.28 8.48 -2.53
CA ILE A 14 4.32 9.54 -2.21
C ILE A 14 4.85 10.35 -1.02
N ASN A 15 5.02 11.66 -1.26
CA ASN A 15 5.41 12.59 -0.20
C ASN A 15 4.21 12.84 0.72
N ARG A 16 4.25 12.31 1.95
CA ARG A 16 3.14 12.43 2.90
C ARG A 16 2.77 13.88 3.27
N ALA A 17 3.73 14.80 3.26
CA ALA A 17 3.49 16.21 3.58
C ALA A 17 2.84 16.98 2.41
N ALA A 18 2.99 16.48 1.17
CA ALA A 18 2.46 17.11 -0.04
C ALA A 18 2.23 16.05 -1.14
N PRO A 19 1.28 15.11 -0.96
CA PRO A 19 1.12 13.98 -1.89
C PRO A 19 0.76 14.41 -3.32
N TRP A 20 0.09 15.54 -3.47
CA TRP A 20 -0.25 16.14 -4.79
C TRP A 20 0.98 16.55 -5.61
N THR A 21 2.15 16.71 -5.00
CA THR A 21 3.39 17.04 -5.71
C THR A 21 4.11 15.82 -6.25
N SER A 22 3.91 14.67 -5.64
CA SER A 22 4.60 13.42 -5.95
C SER A 22 3.78 12.43 -6.78
N TYR A 23 2.45 12.48 -6.68
CA TYR A 23 1.57 11.68 -7.53
C TYR A 23 1.48 12.31 -8.93
N ASN A 24 2.37 11.90 -9.81
CA ASN A 24 2.51 12.42 -11.18
C ASN A 24 2.93 11.30 -12.15
N SER A 25 3.03 11.64 -13.45
CA SER A 25 3.37 10.68 -14.50
C SER A 25 4.75 10.03 -14.33
N ASP A 26 5.74 10.78 -13.87
CA ASP A 26 7.11 10.28 -13.72
C ASP A 26 7.17 9.24 -12.59
N TYR A 27 6.48 9.51 -11.48
CA TYR A 27 6.28 8.54 -10.40
C TYR A 27 5.57 7.27 -10.92
N LEU A 28 4.48 7.41 -11.68
CA LEU A 28 3.73 6.26 -12.20
C LEU A 28 4.58 5.42 -13.19
N ILE A 29 5.34 6.06 -14.09
CA ILE A 29 6.25 5.35 -15.00
C ILE A 29 7.25 4.51 -14.21
N ARG A 30 7.80 5.06 -13.14
CA ARG A 30 8.75 4.37 -12.29
C ARG A 30 8.13 3.15 -11.59
N VAL A 31 6.98 3.31 -10.94
CA VAL A 31 6.35 2.19 -10.21
C VAL A 31 5.86 1.10 -11.17
N PHE A 32 5.42 1.45 -12.37
CA PHE A 32 5.11 0.47 -13.42
C PHE A 32 6.36 -0.28 -13.89
N GLY A 33 7.52 0.39 -13.94
CA GLY A 33 8.81 -0.26 -14.21
C GLY A 33 9.17 -1.32 -13.16
N ILE A 34 8.86 -1.09 -11.88
CA ILE A 34 9.03 -2.10 -10.84
C ILE A 34 8.11 -3.31 -11.10
N ILE A 35 6.84 -3.08 -11.44
CA ILE A 35 5.92 -4.17 -11.79
C ILE A 35 6.45 -4.97 -12.97
N GLU A 36 6.93 -4.31 -14.04
CA GLU A 36 7.50 -4.99 -15.21
C GLU A 36 8.66 -5.92 -14.84
N ASN A 37 9.55 -5.47 -13.96
CA ASN A 37 10.70 -6.24 -13.54
C ASN A 37 10.33 -7.47 -12.70
N PHE A 38 9.22 -7.46 -11.98
CA PHE A 38 8.89 -8.50 -11.01
C PHE A 38 7.63 -9.32 -11.33
N LYS A 39 6.73 -8.86 -12.18
CA LYS A 39 5.46 -9.55 -12.48
C LYS A 39 5.62 -10.95 -13.06
N GLY A 40 6.75 -11.21 -13.76
CA GLY A 40 7.04 -12.49 -14.41
C GLY A 40 7.54 -13.58 -13.46
N PHE A 41 7.98 -13.23 -12.25
CA PHE A 41 8.50 -14.22 -11.32
C PHE A 41 7.35 -14.92 -10.55
N PRO A 42 7.31 -16.27 -10.52
CA PRO A 42 6.23 -17.01 -9.87
C PRO A 42 6.19 -16.81 -8.34
N ASN A 43 7.29 -16.42 -7.74
CA ASN A 43 7.40 -16.14 -6.30
C ASN A 43 7.07 -14.68 -5.93
N THR A 44 6.69 -13.82 -6.88
CA THR A 44 6.10 -12.51 -6.59
C THR A 44 4.65 -12.72 -6.16
N LEU A 45 4.36 -12.52 -4.89
CA LEU A 45 3.05 -12.76 -4.29
C LEU A 45 2.14 -11.54 -4.35
N GLY A 46 2.70 -10.33 -4.34
CA GLY A 46 1.95 -9.08 -4.37
C GLY A 46 2.86 -7.86 -4.43
N PHE A 47 2.25 -6.69 -4.56
CA PHE A 47 2.92 -5.40 -4.49
C PHE A 47 2.32 -4.54 -3.40
N PHE A 48 3.15 -3.84 -2.63
CA PHE A 48 2.70 -2.73 -1.82
C PHE A 48 2.69 -1.45 -2.66
N ALA A 49 1.54 -0.79 -2.73
CA ALA A 49 1.39 0.49 -3.42
C ALA A 49 2.07 1.64 -2.68
N ALA A 50 2.16 1.53 -1.36
CA ALA A 50 2.87 2.46 -0.50
C ALA A 50 3.21 1.81 0.84
N ASN A 51 4.21 2.37 1.51
CA ASN A 51 4.67 1.95 2.82
C ASN A 51 4.71 3.15 3.77
N GLU A 52 3.98 3.05 4.89
CA GLU A 52 3.99 4.01 6.00
C GLU A 52 3.78 5.49 5.61
N VAL A 53 3.04 5.76 4.54
CA VAL A 53 2.74 7.15 4.14
C VAL A 53 1.84 7.82 5.16
N MET A 54 0.85 7.09 5.69
CA MET A 54 0.04 7.51 6.83
C MET A 54 0.73 7.05 8.12
N ASN A 55 1.57 7.90 8.70
CA ASN A 55 2.31 7.57 9.91
C ASN A 55 2.33 8.70 10.97
N ASP A 56 1.54 9.73 10.77
CA ASP A 56 1.28 10.79 11.75
C ASP A 56 -0.12 11.37 11.57
N LEU A 57 -0.68 11.97 12.62
CA LEU A 57 -2.01 12.56 12.61
C LEU A 57 -2.13 13.76 11.67
N ASP A 58 -1.10 14.56 11.59
CA ASP A 58 -1.13 15.83 10.85
C ASP A 58 -1.28 15.63 9.34
N THR A 59 -0.73 14.53 8.81
CA THR A 59 -0.73 14.22 7.38
C THR A 59 -1.69 13.10 6.98
N ALA A 60 -2.26 12.38 7.96
CA ALA A 60 -3.16 11.25 7.69
C ALA A 60 -4.44 11.67 6.94
N GLU A 61 -4.93 12.88 7.15
CA GLU A 61 -6.21 13.34 6.59
C GLU A 61 -6.22 13.40 5.06
N PHE A 62 -5.11 13.77 4.42
CA PHE A 62 -5.08 13.98 2.96
C PHE A 62 -4.30 12.92 2.17
N ASN A 63 -3.65 11.98 2.82
CA ASN A 63 -2.87 10.94 2.15
C ASN A 63 -3.70 9.76 1.60
N PRO A 64 -4.75 9.26 2.27
CA PRO A 64 -5.41 8.02 1.90
C PRO A 64 -5.90 7.98 0.47
N GLN A 65 -6.45 9.07 -0.04
CA GLN A 65 -6.96 9.19 -1.41
C GLN A 65 -5.87 8.98 -2.47
N TYR A 66 -4.64 9.45 -2.20
CA TYR A 66 -3.51 9.26 -3.13
C TYR A 66 -3.03 7.82 -3.13
N ILE A 67 -3.02 7.16 -1.96
CA ILE A 67 -2.67 5.74 -1.88
C ILE A 67 -3.69 4.89 -2.65
N ARG A 68 -4.99 5.16 -2.49
CA ARG A 68 -6.03 4.48 -3.27
C ARG A 68 -5.88 4.75 -4.78
N ALA A 69 -5.51 5.97 -5.18
CA ALA A 69 -5.24 6.27 -6.58
C ALA A 69 -4.06 5.45 -7.13
N VAL A 70 -2.97 5.33 -6.37
CA VAL A 70 -1.83 4.46 -6.72
C VAL A 70 -2.28 3.00 -6.84
N GLN A 71 -3.01 2.46 -5.86
CA GLN A 71 -3.54 1.09 -5.90
C GLN A 71 -4.36 0.83 -7.15
N ARG A 72 -5.29 1.73 -7.47
CA ARG A 72 -6.10 1.66 -8.70
C ARG A 72 -5.22 1.60 -9.95
N ASP A 73 -4.22 2.47 -10.04
CA ASP A 73 -3.38 2.54 -11.23
C ASP A 73 -2.47 1.31 -11.37
N LEU A 74 -1.94 0.79 -10.25
CA LEU A 74 -1.18 -0.46 -10.25
C LEU A 74 -2.05 -1.65 -10.66
N LYS A 75 -3.26 -1.78 -10.12
CA LYS A 75 -4.22 -2.85 -10.50
C LYS A 75 -4.59 -2.78 -11.98
N ASN A 76 -4.89 -1.58 -12.48
CA ASN A 76 -5.17 -1.35 -13.90
C ASN A 76 -3.98 -1.73 -14.80
N TYR A 77 -2.78 -1.39 -14.36
CA TYR A 77 -1.57 -1.73 -15.08
C TYR A 77 -1.34 -3.25 -15.10
N ILE A 78 -1.43 -3.91 -13.95
CA ILE A 78 -1.28 -5.37 -13.82
C ILE A 78 -2.32 -6.09 -14.68
N ALA A 79 -3.59 -5.67 -14.63
CA ALA A 79 -4.66 -6.30 -15.42
C ALA A 79 -4.40 -6.25 -16.93
N LYS A 80 -3.69 -5.22 -17.43
CA LYS A 80 -3.38 -5.05 -18.86
C LYS A 80 -2.06 -5.69 -19.28
N HIS A 81 -1.11 -5.82 -18.37
CA HIS A 81 0.29 -6.16 -18.69
C HIS A 81 0.80 -7.44 -18.03
N SER A 82 -0.02 -8.11 -17.21
CA SER A 82 0.33 -9.38 -16.58
C SER A 82 -0.61 -10.50 -17.06
N THR A 83 -0.06 -11.71 -17.20
CA THR A 83 -0.83 -12.91 -17.52
C THR A 83 -1.51 -13.53 -16.30
N ARG A 84 -1.21 -13.01 -15.10
CA ARG A 84 -1.80 -13.46 -13.84
C ARG A 84 -2.24 -12.27 -13.01
N THR A 85 -3.25 -12.47 -12.18
CA THR A 85 -3.63 -11.51 -11.14
C THR A 85 -2.55 -11.47 -10.06
N ILE A 86 -2.07 -10.27 -9.74
CA ILE A 86 -1.12 -10.04 -8.65
C ILE A 86 -1.76 -9.02 -7.73
N PRO A 87 -2.01 -9.36 -6.46
CA PRO A 87 -2.68 -8.46 -5.53
C PRO A 87 -1.84 -7.23 -5.19
N VAL A 88 -2.53 -6.12 -4.94
CA VAL A 88 -1.93 -4.83 -4.56
C VAL A 88 -2.47 -4.44 -3.19
N GLY A 89 -1.57 -4.13 -2.27
CA GLY A 89 -1.90 -3.77 -0.90
C GLY A 89 -1.21 -2.52 -0.40
N TYR A 90 -1.45 -2.23 0.87
CA TYR A 90 -0.82 -1.14 1.61
C TYR A 90 -0.07 -1.68 2.83
N SER A 91 1.11 -1.14 3.11
CA SER A 91 1.89 -1.42 4.32
C SER A 91 1.75 -0.26 5.30
N ALA A 92 1.04 -0.48 6.40
CA ALA A 92 0.74 0.55 7.38
C ALA A 92 1.81 0.66 8.47
N ALA A 93 2.03 1.88 8.97
CA ALA A 93 2.75 2.10 10.21
C ALA A 93 1.89 1.68 11.42
N ASP A 94 2.54 1.22 12.49
CA ASP A 94 1.87 0.90 13.77
C ASP A 94 1.63 2.19 14.59
N VAL A 95 0.79 3.06 14.04
CA VAL A 95 0.31 4.29 14.72
C VAL A 95 -1.12 4.05 15.14
N ARG A 96 -1.31 3.67 16.40
CA ARG A 96 -2.59 3.16 16.94
C ARG A 96 -3.75 4.14 16.77
N GLU A 97 -3.48 5.44 16.86
CA GLU A 97 -4.47 6.50 16.76
C GLU A 97 -5.14 6.60 15.39
N ILE A 98 -4.46 6.19 14.33
CA ILE A 98 -4.95 6.28 12.94
C ILE A 98 -5.08 4.92 12.25
N LEU A 99 -4.58 3.84 12.88
CA LEU A 99 -4.51 2.52 12.24
C LEU A 99 -5.88 1.99 11.84
N GLN A 100 -6.88 2.13 12.72
CA GLN A 100 -8.24 1.65 12.46
C GLN A 100 -8.91 2.42 11.32
N ASP A 101 -8.77 3.74 11.30
CA ASP A 101 -9.33 4.58 10.24
C ASP A 101 -8.62 4.34 8.91
N THR A 102 -7.30 4.17 8.94
CA THR A 102 -6.49 3.78 7.79
C THR A 102 -6.99 2.47 7.20
N TRP A 103 -7.16 1.44 8.04
CA TRP A 103 -7.66 0.15 7.60
C TRP A 103 -9.08 0.25 7.04
N ALA A 104 -9.99 0.94 7.74
CA ALA A 104 -11.38 1.13 7.31
C ALA A 104 -11.47 1.85 5.96
N TYR A 105 -10.60 2.82 5.70
CA TYR A 105 -10.56 3.54 4.43
C TYR A 105 -9.97 2.71 3.29
N MET A 106 -9.00 1.84 3.59
CA MET A 106 -8.31 1.03 2.57
C MET A 106 -9.05 -0.25 2.18
N GLN A 107 -10.00 -0.71 3.00
CA GLN A 107 -10.75 -1.94 2.74
C GLN A 107 -11.73 -1.81 1.58
N CYS A 108 -12.25 -2.95 1.10
CA CYS A 108 -13.17 -3.07 -0.04
C CYS A 108 -14.66 -2.86 0.30
N ALA A 109 -15.00 -2.07 1.31
CA ALA A 109 -16.39 -1.89 1.77
C ALA A 109 -17.18 -0.81 1.02
N HIS A 110 -16.63 -0.23 -0.05
CA HIS A 110 -17.22 0.89 -0.79
C HIS A 110 -17.42 0.54 -2.25
N GLU A 111 -18.27 1.32 -2.96
CA GLU A 111 -18.61 1.13 -4.37
C GLU A 111 -17.40 1.12 -5.32
N ASP A 112 -16.23 1.64 -4.91
CA ASP A 112 -14.97 1.61 -5.66
C ASP A 112 -13.99 0.57 -5.08
N ASP A 113 -14.31 -0.70 -5.23
CA ASP A 113 -13.44 -1.81 -4.81
C ASP A 113 -12.12 -1.85 -5.58
N HIS A 114 -12.10 -1.28 -6.80
CA HIS A 114 -10.91 -1.32 -7.64
C HIS A 114 -9.73 -0.50 -7.10
N SER A 115 -9.99 0.51 -6.28
CA SER A 115 -8.96 1.31 -5.60
C SER A 115 -8.62 0.81 -4.18
N SER A 116 -9.36 -0.17 -3.66
CA SER A 116 -9.15 -0.74 -2.32
C SER A 116 -7.87 -1.59 -2.25
N SER A 117 -7.41 -1.88 -1.04
CA SER A 117 -6.32 -2.82 -0.82
C SER A 117 -6.81 -4.26 -0.94
N ASP A 118 -6.12 -5.10 -1.73
CA ASP A 118 -6.38 -6.54 -1.78
C ASP A 118 -5.83 -7.22 -0.52
N PHE A 119 -4.82 -6.65 0.11
CA PHE A 119 -4.27 -7.07 1.39
C PHE A 119 -3.70 -5.87 2.15
N PHE A 120 -3.57 -6.01 3.45
CA PHE A 120 -3.09 -4.97 4.34
C PHE A 120 -1.96 -5.52 5.21
N GLY A 121 -0.79 -4.90 5.18
CA GLY A 121 0.34 -5.20 6.03
C GLY A 121 0.45 -4.22 7.18
N LEU A 122 0.97 -4.67 8.31
CA LEU A 122 1.31 -3.83 9.45
C LEU A 122 2.79 -3.96 9.76
N ASN A 123 3.51 -2.85 9.78
CA ASN A 123 4.89 -2.78 10.24
C ASN A 123 4.90 -2.54 11.75
N SER A 124 4.81 -3.63 12.51
CA SER A 124 4.92 -3.57 13.96
C SER A 124 6.31 -4.00 14.40
N TYR A 125 7.05 -3.08 14.99
CA TYR A 125 8.37 -3.33 15.56
C TYR A 125 8.21 -3.63 17.04
N VAL A 126 7.91 -4.89 17.37
CA VAL A 126 7.87 -5.32 18.77
C VAL A 126 9.31 -5.40 19.28
N GLN A 127 9.71 -4.50 20.16
CA GLN A 127 10.85 -4.78 21.04
C GLN A 127 10.50 -6.03 21.86
N ALA A 128 11.42 -6.96 21.91
CA ALA A 128 11.25 -8.23 22.64
C ALA A 128 11.26 -7.98 24.17
N ASP A 129 10.27 -7.25 24.64
CA ASP A 129 9.93 -7.20 26.07
C ASP A 129 8.75 -8.15 26.27
N SER A 130 9.02 -9.21 27.03
CA SER A 130 8.16 -10.38 27.21
C SER A 130 6.84 -10.12 27.96
N SER A 131 6.42 -8.90 28.10
CA SER A 131 5.20 -8.49 28.82
C SER A 131 4.07 -7.96 27.93
N ILE A 132 4.29 -7.78 26.63
CA ILE A 132 3.23 -7.28 25.71
C ILE A 132 2.62 -8.47 24.98
N ALA A 133 1.38 -8.78 25.31
CA ALA A 133 0.57 -9.71 24.54
C ALA A 133 0.46 -9.22 23.09
N LEU A 134 0.88 -10.05 22.13
CA LEU A 134 0.61 -9.85 20.72
C LEU A 134 -0.91 -9.83 20.53
N GLU A 135 -1.51 -8.65 20.42
CA GLU A 135 -2.85 -8.52 19.88
C GLU A 135 -2.75 -8.82 18.38
N THR A 136 -3.16 -10.03 18.03
CA THR A 136 -3.23 -10.45 16.62
C THR A 136 -4.40 -9.75 15.96
N TYR A 137 -4.13 -8.71 15.20
CA TYR A 137 -5.15 -8.12 14.34
C TYR A 137 -5.36 -9.05 13.14
N ALA A 138 -6.52 -9.73 13.11
CA ALA A 138 -6.93 -10.49 11.94
C ALA A 138 -7.42 -9.51 10.87
N TYR A 139 -6.66 -9.38 9.79
CA TYR A 139 -7.05 -8.54 8.65
C TYR A 139 -7.87 -9.34 7.65
N HIS A 140 -9.02 -8.79 7.25
CA HIS A 140 -9.81 -9.37 6.16
C HIS A 140 -9.07 -9.10 4.84
N ILE A 141 -8.76 -10.18 4.13
CA ILE A 141 -8.26 -10.13 2.76
C ILE A 141 -9.50 -10.08 1.87
N CYS A 142 -9.61 -9.05 1.03
CA CYS A 142 -10.61 -9.03 -0.03
C CYS A 142 -10.15 -10.01 -1.12
N LEU A 143 -10.69 -11.22 -1.10
CA LEU A 143 -10.53 -12.16 -2.21
C LEU A 143 -11.66 -11.89 -3.20
N MET A 144 -11.33 -11.34 -4.37
CA MET A 144 -12.20 -11.35 -5.56
C MET A 144 -11.92 -12.59 -6.40
#